data_e505f3d13e253dc2f2be96591165e19c
#
_entry.id   e505f3d13e253dc2f2be96591165e19c
#
_cell.length_a   1.000
_cell.length_b   1.000
_cell.length_c   1.000
_cell.angle_alpha   90.00
_cell.angle_beta   90.00
_cell.angle_gamma   90.00
#
_symmetry.space_group_name_H-M   'P 1'
#
loop_
_entity.id
_entity.type
_entity.pdbx_description
1 polymer ?
#
loop_
_entity_poly.entity_id
_entity_poly.type
_entity_poly.pdbx_seq_one_letter_code
_entity_poly.pdbx_strand_id
1 'polypeptide(L)'
;MLQITKQRTTTPKAKPDEGNLGFGVHYTDHMLIIDHDEEKGWHDARIVPYQPLELDPAAMVFHYAMESFEGLKAYRTPDGSIQLFRPDKNAQRMINTNHRMCLPSLPVEDFVQAVKAIVEFDQDWVPHAEGTSLYIRPFVIATEPHLGVRTSRTHKFIIVCSPVGAYYSTGINPVKIFEDEYTRACPGGTGFTKCGGNYAASLISQVKAHELGYEQTLWLDGVEHKYVEEVGSMNCFFKIDGTVYTAPTVGTVLPGVTRMSCIEILKKWGIPVSEERLPIADVMKASHDGKLEEVFGTGTAAVISPVGELRYEGDVAHINNGEIGEITHKLYNTLTGIQWGKLPDDMGWTVKI
;
A
#
# COMPACT_ATOMS: atom_id res chain seq x y z
N MET A 1 4.53 -23.37 11.27
CA MET A 1 3.57 -22.55 12.07
C MET A 1 4.29 -21.98 13.29
N LEU A 2 4.13 -20.69 13.53
CA LEU A 2 4.73 -19.95 14.61
C LEU A 2 4.11 -20.34 15.96
N GLN A 3 4.94 -20.47 16.99
CA GLN A 3 4.49 -20.53 18.38
C GLN A 3 4.49 -19.10 18.92
N ILE A 4 3.32 -18.48 19.05
CA ILE A 4 3.18 -17.08 19.42
C ILE A 4 2.77 -16.98 20.89
N THR A 5 3.64 -16.44 21.73
CA THR A 5 3.30 -16.10 23.12
C THR A 5 2.50 -14.80 23.16
N LYS A 6 1.58 -14.65 24.11
CA LYS A 6 0.66 -13.51 24.18
C LYS A 6 0.66 -12.91 25.57
N GLN A 7 0.97 -11.60 25.66
CA GLN A 7 0.94 -10.84 26.90
C GLN A 7 -0.02 -9.64 26.73
N ARG A 8 -1.10 -9.59 27.52
CA ARG A 8 -2.01 -8.46 27.51
C ARG A 8 -1.43 -7.27 28.28
N THR A 9 -1.73 -6.07 27.81
CA THR A 9 -1.46 -4.85 28.56
C THR A 9 -2.31 -4.80 29.84
N THR A 10 -1.73 -4.24 30.90
CA THR A 10 -2.46 -3.94 32.13
C THR A 10 -3.07 -2.53 32.13
N THR A 11 -2.74 -1.74 31.12
CA THR A 11 -3.18 -0.34 30.97
C THR A 11 -3.71 -0.12 29.55
N PRO A 12 -4.92 -0.66 29.21
CA PRO A 12 -5.49 -0.50 27.89
C PRO A 12 -5.77 0.98 27.59
N LYS A 13 -5.54 1.40 26.36
CA LYS A 13 -5.79 2.76 25.88
C LYS A 13 -7.30 2.99 25.70
N ALA A 14 -7.74 4.23 25.89
CA ALA A 14 -9.07 4.65 25.46
C ALA A 14 -9.19 4.53 23.93
N LYS A 15 -10.31 4.00 23.44
CA LYS A 15 -10.59 3.94 22.01
C LYS A 15 -10.81 5.36 21.45
N PRO A 16 -10.24 5.70 20.30
CA PRO A 16 -10.50 6.98 19.66
C PRO A 16 -11.96 7.04 19.12
N ASP A 17 -12.41 8.26 18.87
CA ASP A 17 -13.67 8.47 18.16
C ASP A 17 -13.58 7.95 16.72
N GLU A 18 -14.44 7.00 16.37
CA GLU A 18 -14.46 6.39 15.03
C GLU A 18 -14.84 7.36 13.91
N GLY A 19 -15.48 8.49 14.25
CA GLY A 19 -15.76 9.59 13.31
C GLY A 19 -14.54 10.45 12.95
N ASN A 20 -13.44 10.34 13.71
CA ASN A 20 -12.24 11.17 13.51
C ASN A 20 -10.94 10.39 13.71
N LEU A 21 -10.81 9.24 13.08
CA LEU A 21 -9.63 8.36 13.23
C LEU A 21 -8.37 8.90 12.54
N GLY A 22 -8.52 9.64 11.45
CA GLY A 22 -7.38 9.99 10.61
C GLY A 22 -6.70 8.75 10.00
N PHE A 23 -5.43 8.87 9.65
CA PHE A 23 -4.63 7.76 9.12
C PHE A 23 -3.28 7.66 9.82
N GLY A 24 -3.03 6.55 10.55
CA GLY A 24 -1.74 6.28 11.20
C GLY A 24 -1.42 7.14 12.44
N VAL A 25 -2.43 7.73 13.10
CA VAL A 25 -2.25 8.58 14.30
C VAL A 25 -2.59 7.86 15.60
N HIS A 26 -3.42 6.83 15.55
CA HIS A 26 -3.77 5.98 16.70
C HIS A 26 -3.19 4.59 16.52
N TYR A 27 -2.71 3.98 17.61
CA TYR A 27 -2.15 2.62 17.58
C TYR A 27 -2.87 1.75 18.59
N THR A 28 -3.05 0.46 18.24
CA THR A 28 -3.68 -0.54 19.12
C THR A 28 -2.88 -0.76 20.40
N ASP A 29 -3.43 -1.54 21.31
CA ASP A 29 -2.82 -1.82 22.62
C ASP A 29 -1.57 -2.68 22.52
N HIS A 30 -1.44 -3.46 21.45
CA HIS A 30 -0.35 -4.45 21.34
C HIS A 30 0.38 -4.34 19.99
N MET A 31 1.55 -4.95 19.95
CA MET A 31 2.34 -5.19 18.74
C MET A 31 2.83 -6.63 18.72
N LEU A 32 3.05 -7.18 17.53
CA LEU A 32 3.66 -8.49 17.35
C LEU A 32 5.13 -8.32 16.98
N ILE A 33 6.02 -9.12 17.58
CA ILE A 33 7.46 -9.12 17.30
C ILE A 33 7.92 -10.57 17.10
N ILE A 34 8.76 -10.79 16.09
CA ILE A 34 9.49 -12.04 15.87
C ILE A 34 10.96 -11.66 15.67
N ASP A 35 11.85 -12.25 16.42
CA ASP A 35 13.28 -12.04 16.28
C ASP A 35 13.87 -13.00 15.23
N HIS A 36 14.99 -12.58 14.62
CA HIS A 36 15.75 -13.40 13.69
C HIS A 36 17.24 -13.25 13.94
N ASP A 37 17.94 -14.36 13.95
CA ASP A 37 19.39 -14.44 13.85
C ASP A 37 19.83 -15.60 12.91
N GLU A 38 21.12 -15.64 12.56
CA GLU A 38 21.65 -16.66 11.63
C GLU A 38 21.65 -18.08 12.23
N GLU A 39 21.66 -18.24 13.56
CA GLU A 39 21.72 -19.55 14.22
C GLU A 39 20.34 -20.19 14.34
N LYS A 40 19.34 -19.39 14.74
CA LYS A 40 17.98 -19.87 15.06
C LYS A 40 16.97 -19.63 13.93
N GLY A 41 17.31 -18.77 12.97
CA GLY A 41 16.33 -18.25 12.02
C GLY A 41 15.28 -17.37 12.73
N TRP A 42 14.03 -17.43 12.31
CA TRP A 42 12.92 -16.75 12.97
C TRP A 42 12.53 -17.46 14.28
N HIS A 43 12.54 -16.72 15.40
CA HIS A 43 12.26 -17.26 16.73
C HIS A 43 11.56 -16.23 17.65
N ASP A 44 11.14 -16.65 18.83
CA ASP A 44 10.54 -15.82 19.88
C ASP A 44 9.36 -14.95 19.40
N ALA A 45 8.46 -15.54 18.61
CA ALA A 45 7.24 -14.86 18.17
C ALA A 45 6.36 -14.54 19.37
N ARG A 46 6.01 -13.24 19.52
CA ARG A 46 5.26 -12.76 20.68
C ARG A 46 4.37 -11.57 20.37
N ILE A 47 3.21 -11.51 21.00
CA ILE A 47 2.37 -10.31 21.07
C ILE A 47 2.59 -9.69 22.44
N VAL A 48 3.01 -8.44 22.47
CA VAL A 48 3.35 -7.68 23.68
C VAL A 48 2.66 -6.32 23.67
N PRO A 49 2.54 -5.63 24.84
CA PRO A 49 2.05 -4.26 24.85
C PRO A 49 2.82 -3.36 23.89
N TYR A 50 2.11 -2.45 23.19
CA TYR A 50 2.72 -1.47 22.29
C TYR A 50 3.64 -0.53 23.07
N GLN A 51 4.91 -0.51 22.70
CA GLN A 51 5.96 0.28 23.36
C GLN A 51 7.07 0.67 22.40
N PRO A 52 7.91 1.68 22.72
CA PRO A 52 9.12 1.98 21.97
C PRO A 52 10.03 0.75 21.80
N LEU A 53 10.73 0.70 20.67
CA LEU A 53 11.77 -0.30 20.42
C LEU A 53 13.11 0.23 20.95
N GLU A 54 13.82 -0.59 21.72
CA GLU A 54 15.23 -0.31 22.07
C GLU A 54 16.12 -0.89 20.98
N LEU A 55 16.89 -0.03 20.33
CA LEU A 55 17.86 -0.37 19.30
C LEU A 55 19.18 0.36 19.59
N ASP A 56 20.29 -0.33 19.32
CA ASP A 56 21.61 0.31 19.34
C ASP A 56 21.68 1.44 18.30
N PRO A 57 22.28 2.60 18.60
CA PRO A 57 22.41 3.68 17.63
C PRO A 57 23.15 3.30 16.36
N ALA A 58 24.01 2.26 16.40
CA ALA A 58 24.71 1.70 15.25
C ALA A 58 23.90 0.64 14.48
N ALA A 59 22.62 0.40 14.84
CA ALA A 59 21.78 -0.55 14.12
C ALA A 59 21.68 -0.15 12.63
N MET A 60 21.91 -1.12 11.75
CA MET A 60 22.11 -0.88 10.31
C MET A 60 20.87 -0.23 9.66
N VAL A 61 19.67 -0.44 10.19
CA VAL A 61 18.44 0.20 9.69
C VAL A 61 18.54 1.72 9.69
N PHE A 62 19.18 2.33 10.69
CA PHE A 62 19.31 3.79 10.82
C PHE A 62 20.23 4.42 9.77
N HIS A 63 21.23 3.67 9.30
CA HIS A 63 22.28 4.20 8.44
C HIS A 63 22.09 3.82 6.96
N TYR A 64 21.45 2.69 6.69
CA TYR A 64 21.40 2.13 5.33
C TYR A 64 19.96 1.82 4.87
N ALA A 65 18.95 2.25 5.64
CA ALA A 65 17.53 1.97 5.34
C ALA A 65 17.30 0.48 5.01
N MET A 66 17.99 -0.42 5.73
CA MET A 66 17.84 -1.87 5.56
C MET A 66 16.56 -2.32 6.24
N GLU A 67 15.46 -2.06 5.55
CA GLU A 67 14.11 -2.36 6.00
C GLU A 67 13.16 -2.64 4.83
N SER A 68 12.06 -3.28 5.14
CA SER A 68 10.93 -3.49 4.24
C SER A 68 9.63 -3.40 5.02
N PHE A 69 8.55 -3.02 4.36
CA PHE A 69 7.25 -2.94 5.02
C PHE A 69 6.12 -3.40 4.12
N GLU A 70 4.98 -3.69 4.75
CA GLU A 70 3.73 -4.00 4.09
C GLU A 70 2.59 -3.14 4.63
N GLY A 71 1.49 -3.14 3.92
CA GLY A 71 0.26 -2.48 4.36
C GLY A 71 -0.95 -3.25 3.86
N LEU A 72 -1.77 -3.71 4.80
CA LEU A 72 -3.04 -4.34 4.53
C LEU A 72 -4.06 -3.90 5.58
N LYS A 73 -5.30 -4.33 5.45
CA LYS A 73 -6.38 -3.91 6.34
C LYS A 73 -7.20 -5.11 6.82
N ALA A 74 -7.71 -5.00 8.04
CA ALA A 74 -8.79 -5.85 8.54
C ALA A 74 -10.09 -5.05 8.56
N TYR A 75 -11.15 -5.70 8.15
CA TYR A 75 -12.47 -5.10 7.98
C TYR A 75 -13.49 -5.82 8.83
N ARG A 76 -14.37 -5.06 9.52
CA ARG A 76 -15.53 -5.62 10.21
C ARG A 76 -16.68 -5.74 9.22
N THR A 77 -17.19 -6.95 9.10
CA THR A 77 -18.32 -7.26 8.21
C THR A 77 -19.68 -6.97 8.88
N PRO A 78 -20.78 -6.89 8.12
CA PRO A 78 -22.09 -6.59 8.69
C PRO A 78 -22.59 -7.59 9.75
N ASP A 79 -22.13 -8.84 9.71
CA ASP A 79 -22.43 -9.86 10.70
C ASP A 79 -21.53 -9.78 11.96
N GLY A 80 -20.63 -8.78 12.02
CA GLY A 80 -19.70 -8.53 13.12
C GLY A 80 -18.41 -9.34 13.06
N SER A 81 -18.25 -10.26 12.10
CA SER A 81 -17.00 -10.98 11.89
C SER A 81 -15.91 -10.05 11.35
N ILE A 82 -14.67 -10.51 11.35
CA ILE A 82 -13.52 -9.77 10.87
C ILE A 82 -12.86 -10.55 9.74
N GLN A 83 -12.44 -9.84 8.68
CA GLN A 83 -11.75 -10.46 7.56
C GLN A 83 -10.60 -9.61 7.05
N LEU A 84 -9.62 -10.27 6.45
CA LEU A 84 -8.49 -9.70 5.71
C LEU A 84 -8.77 -9.80 4.20
N PHE A 85 -8.13 -8.96 3.41
CA PHE A 85 -8.21 -8.98 1.96
C PHE A 85 -6.87 -9.33 1.34
N ARG A 86 -6.75 -10.49 0.68
CA ARG A 86 -5.56 -11.02 -0.04
C ARG A 86 -4.25 -10.95 0.76
N PRO A 87 -4.21 -11.36 2.04
CA PRO A 87 -3.00 -11.25 2.86
C PRO A 87 -1.83 -12.09 2.31
N ASP A 88 -2.12 -13.17 1.58
CA ASP A 88 -1.16 -14.00 0.86
C ASP A 88 -0.36 -13.19 -0.18
N LYS A 89 -0.99 -12.25 -0.88
CA LYS A 89 -0.33 -11.38 -1.85
C LYS A 89 0.60 -10.37 -1.20
N ASN A 90 0.23 -9.84 -0.02
CA ASN A 90 1.12 -9.01 0.78
C ASN A 90 2.34 -9.81 1.27
N ALA A 91 2.12 -11.02 1.78
CA ALA A 91 3.21 -11.92 2.20
C ALA A 91 4.18 -12.21 1.04
N GLN A 92 3.68 -12.58 -0.13
CA GLN A 92 4.51 -12.85 -1.30
C GLN A 92 5.28 -11.60 -1.76
N ARG A 93 4.66 -10.41 -1.71
CA ARG A 93 5.33 -9.16 -2.06
C ARG A 93 6.42 -8.79 -1.06
N MET A 94 6.21 -9.04 0.24
CA MET A 94 7.27 -8.87 1.24
C MET A 94 8.45 -9.82 0.98
N ILE A 95 8.20 -11.08 0.61
CA ILE A 95 9.27 -12.02 0.21
C ILE A 95 10.09 -11.46 -0.96
N ASN A 96 9.43 -10.95 -2.00
CA ASN A 96 10.10 -10.37 -3.15
C ASN A 96 10.92 -9.11 -2.78
N THR A 97 10.37 -8.24 -1.92
CA THR A 97 11.08 -7.08 -1.38
C THR A 97 12.29 -7.50 -0.56
N ASN A 98 12.11 -8.44 0.38
CA ASN A 98 13.18 -8.91 1.25
C ASN A 98 14.32 -9.56 0.47
N HIS A 99 13.99 -10.35 -0.55
CA HIS A 99 15.00 -10.93 -1.45
C HIS A 99 15.87 -9.83 -2.10
N ARG A 100 15.25 -8.77 -2.63
CA ARG A 100 15.99 -7.65 -3.25
C ARG A 100 16.81 -6.85 -2.24
N MET A 101 16.31 -6.72 -1.01
CA MET A 101 16.94 -5.96 0.07
C MET A 101 17.90 -6.78 0.93
N CYS A 102 18.14 -8.06 0.60
CA CYS A 102 18.95 -8.99 1.40
C CYS A 102 18.47 -9.11 2.86
N LEU A 103 17.15 -9.11 3.06
CA LEU A 103 16.50 -9.33 4.36
C LEU A 103 15.94 -10.75 4.44
N PRO A 104 15.86 -11.37 5.61
CA PRO A 104 15.22 -12.67 5.79
C PRO A 104 13.71 -12.57 5.58
N SER A 105 13.10 -13.62 5.03
CA SER A 105 11.67 -13.69 4.79
C SER A 105 10.98 -14.72 5.66
N LEU A 106 9.78 -14.38 6.14
CA LEU A 106 8.84 -15.36 6.69
C LEU A 106 8.15 -16.12 5.55
N PRO A 107 7.87 -17.41 5.71
CA PRO A 107 6.93 -18.14 4.83
C PRO A 107 5.57 -17.44 4.76
N VAL A 108 4.85 -17.59 3.65
CA VAL A 108 3.53 -16.97 3.44
C VAL A 108 2.56 -17.34 4.56
N GLU A 109 2.53 -18.62 4.95
CA GLU A 109 1.64 -19.14 5.99
C GLU A 109 1.93 -18.50 7.36
N ASP A 110 3.22 -18.31 7.69
CA ASP A 110 3.64 -17.73 8.96
C ASP A 110 3.36 -16.23 9.00
N PHE A 111 3.54 -15.51 7.89
CA PHE A 111 3.13 -14.12 7.77
C PHE A 111 1.62 -13.97 7.98
N VAL A 112 0.80 -14.77 7.30
CA VAL A 112 -0.67 -14.73 7.44
C VAL A 112 -1.09 -15.11 8.85
N GLN A 113 -0.46 -16.11 9.46
CA GLN A 113 -0.70 -16.49 10.86
C GLN A 113 -0.40 -15.34 11.83
N ALA A 114 0.75 -14.67 11.66
CA ALA A 114 1.14 -13.52 12.49
C ALA A 114 0.12 -12.37 12.38
N VAL A 115 -0.30 -12.04 11.17
CA VAL A 115 -1.32 -11.00 10.92
C VAL A 115 -2.65 -11.38 11.57
N LYS A 116 -3.12 -12.61 11.40
CA LYS A 116 -4.36 -13.08 12.05
C LYS A 116 -4.26 -13.01 13.56
N ALA A 117 -3.15 -13.46 14.13
CA ALA A 117 -2.96 -13.53 15.57
C ALA A 117 -3.01 -12.16 16.26
N ILE A 118 -2.40 -11.12 15.66
CA ILE A 118 -2.45 -9.77 16.25
C ILE A 118 -3.83 -9.13 16.08
N VAL A 119 -4.48 -9.32 14.94
CA VAL A 119 -5.83 -8.76 14.72
C VAL A 119 -6.85 -9.45 15.63
N GLU A 120 -6.80 -10.77 15.78
CA GLU A 120 -7.63 -11.52 16.74
C GLU A 120 -7.41 -11.04 18.17
N PHE A 121 -6.15 -10.78 18.55
CA PHE A 121 -5.80 -10.35 19.90
C PHE A 121 -6.29 -8.95 20.22
N ASP A 122 -6.26 -8.05 19.24
CA ASP A 122 -6.72 -6.65 19.32
C ASP A 122 -8.03 -6.43 18.54
N GLN A 123 -8.89 -7.45 18.42
CA GLN A 123 -10.11 -7.39 17.61
C GLN A 123 -11.06 -6.23 17.96
N ASP A 124 -11.04 -5.79 19.22
CA ASP A 124 -11.83 -4.65 19.69
C ASP A 124 -11.36 -3.29 19.12
N TRP A 125 -10.19 -3.27 18.47
CA TRP A 125 -9.66 -2.11 17.77
C TRP A 125 -10.05 -2.05 16.30
N VAL A 126 -10.68 -3.11 15.76
CA VAL A 126 -11.26 -3.06 14.41
C VAL A 126 -12.53 -2.23 14.46
N PRO A 127 -12.57 -1.03 13.84
CA PRO A 127 -13.67 -0.10 14.01
C PRO A 127 -14.98 -0.64 13.42
N HIS A 128 -16.12 -0.05 13.86
CA HIS A 128 -17.48 -0.41 13.44
C HIS A 128 -18.07 0.57 12.43
N ALA A 129 -17.62 1.84 12.46
CA ALA A 129 -18.18 2.89 11.60
C ALA A 129 -17.93 2.58 10.12
N GLU A 130 -18.88 2.95 9.27
CA GLU A 130 -18.79 2.75 7.83
C GLU A 130 -17.56 3.46 7.24
N GLY A 131 -16.86 2.80 6.31
CA GLY A 131 -15.66 3.33 5.68
C GLY A 131 -14.39 3.22 6.53
N THR A 132 -14.50 2.77 7.79
CA THR A 132 -13.35 2.57 8.68
C THR A 132 -12.77 1.17 8.57
N SER A 133 -11.53 0.99 9.02
CA SER A 133 -10.85 -0.32 9.03
C SER A 133 -9.68 -0.31 10.01
N LEU A 134 -9.14 -1.47 10.32
CA LEU A 134 -7.87 -1.56 11.03
C LEU A 134 -6.72 -1.70 10.01
N TYR A 135 -5.88 -0.68 9.91
CA TYR A 135 -4.67 -0.73 9.10
C TYR A 135 -3.58 -1.52 9.81
N ILE A 136 -2.97 -2.44 9.11
CA ILE A 136 -1.95 -3.36 9.63
C ILE A 136 -0.64 -3.04 8.91
N ARG A 137 0.43 -2.80 9.67
CA ARG A 137 1.76 -2.48 9.19
C ARG A 137 2.77 -3.55 9.62
N PRO A 138 2.92 -4.64 8.87
CA PRO A 138 4.08 -5.53 9.00
C PRO A 138 5.33 -4.86 8.44
N PHE A 139 6.47 -5.03 9.10
CA PHE A 139 7.75 -4.55 8.61
C PHE A 139 8.92 -5.38 9.16
N VAL A 140 10.02 -5.39 8.41
CA VAL A 140 11.29 -6.03 8.81
C VAL A 140 12.36 -4.95 8.91
N ILE A 141 13.15 -4.97 9.96
CA ILE A 141 14.28 -4.07 10.17
C ILE A 141 15.56 -4.86 10.50
N ALA A 142 16.70 -4.39 9.99
CA ALA A 142 18.03 -4.87 10.35
C ALA A 142 18.44 -4.23 11.68
N THR A 143 18.70 -5.06 12.69
CA THR A 143 18.97 -4.60 14.06
C THR A 143 20.42 -4.73 14.51
N GLU A 144 21.29 -5.35 13.69
CA GLU A 144 22.69 -5.54 14.03
C GLU A 144 23.41 -4.19 14.18
N PRO A 145 24.15 -3.95 15.30
CA PRO A 145 24.97 -2.76 15.49
C PRO A 145 26.27 -2.88 14.68
N HIS A 146 26.29 -2.33 13.45
CA HIS A 146 27.44 -2.38 12.58
C HIS A 146 27.44 -1.23 11.57
N LEU A 147 28.50 -0.40 11.57
CA LEU A 147 28.61 0.77 10.69
C LEU A 147 29.21 0.45 9.31
N GLY A 148 29.68 -0.76 9.06
CA GLY A 148 30.15 -1.18 7.73
C GLY A 148 28.99 -1.66 6.85
N VAL A 149 29.01 -1.34 5.55
CA VAL A 149 27.96 -1.78 4.61
C VAL A 149 28.13 -3.27 4.29
N ARG A 150 27.21 -4.08 4.77
CA ARG A 150 27.08 -5.52 4.49
C ARG A 150 25.67 -5.99 4.85
N THR A 151 25.35 -7.26 4.59
CA THR A 151 24.11 -7.86 5.08
C THR A 151 24.10 -7.94 6.61
N SER A 152 22.96 -7.67 7.24
CA SER A 152 22.78 -7.79 8.68
C SER A 152 22.59 -9.25 9.09
N ARG A 153 23.06 -9.61 10.29
CA ARG A 153 22.89 -10.95 10.88
C ARG A 153 21.67 -11.03 11.78
N THR A 154 21.19 -9.91 12.31
CA THR A 154 20.02 -9.88 13.20
C THR A 154 18.95 -8.96 12.67
N HIS A 155 17.69 -9.39 12.81
CA HIS A 155 16.52 -8.66 12.32
C HIS A 155 15.35 -8.81 13.28
N LYS A 156 14.36 -7.95 13.11
CA LYS A 156 13.03 -8.09 13.73
C LYS A 156 11.97 -7.98 12.65
N PHE A 157 11.00 -8.90 12.68
CA PHE A 157 9.71 -8.72 12.02
C PHE A 157 8.72 -8.19 13.04
N ILE A 158 8.03 -7.11 12.72
CA ILE A 158 7.15 -6.42 13.65
C ILE A 158 5.83 -6.12 12.95
N ILE A 159 4.72 -6.24 13.68
CA ILE A 159 3.42 -5.76 13.21
C ILE A 159 2.88 -4.75 14.22
N VAL A 160 2.53 -3.57 13.74
CA VAL A 160 1.75 -2.56 14.46
C VAL A 160 0.43 -2.32 13.74
N CYS A 161 -0.63 -2.00 14.49
CA CYS A 161 -1.96 -1.79 13.94
C CYS A 161 -2.49 -0.41 14.32
N SER A 162 -3.29 0.18 13.42
CA SER A 162 -3.87 1.51 13.58
C SER A 162 -5.32 1.52 13.09
N PRO A 163 -6.32 1.87 13.91
CA PRO A 163 -7.65 2.13 13.40
C PRO A 163 -7.61 3.37 12.50
N VAL A 164 -8.20 3.29 11.32
CA VAL A 164 -8.16 4.35 10.30
C VAL A 164 -9.56 4.64 9.75
N GLY A 165 -9.80 5.91 9.45
CA GLY A 165 -10.95 6.39 8.71
C GLY A 165 -10.76 6.31 7.19
N ALA A 166 -11.60 7.02 6.45
CA ALA A 166 -11.41 7.22 5.02
C ALA A 166 -10.07 7.94 4.76
N TYR A 167 -9.35 7.52 3.73
CA TYR A 167 -8.05 8.11 3.39
C TYR A 167 -8.17 9.60 3.03
N TYR A 168 -9.21 9.95 2.30
CA TYR A 168 -9.58 11.34 2.04
C TYR A 168 -10.77 11.72 2.92
N SER A 169 -10.64 12.80 3.68
CA SER A 169 -11.69 13.28 4.59
C SER A 169 -12.98 13.68 3.88
N THR A 170 -12.89 14.00 2.58
CA THR A 170 -14.02 14.41 1.73
C THR A 170 -14.64 13.26 0.93
N GLY A 171 -14.20 12.00 1.16
CA GLY A 171 -14.60 10.83 0.37
C GLY A 171 -13.77 10.66 -0.90
N ILE A 172 -14.26 9.85 -1.86
CA ILE A 172 -13.58 9.64 -3.15
C ILE A 172 -13.86 10.80 -4.10
N ASN A 173 -13.13 11.91 -3.94
CA ASN A 173 -13.20 13.03 -4.88
C ASN A 173 -12.02 12.98 -5.85
N PRO A 174 -12.21 13.44 -7.11
CA PRO A 174 -11.12 13.52 -8.06
C PRO A 174 -10.02 14.45 -7.56
N VAL A 175 -8.78 13.95 -7.61
CA VAL A 175 -7.57 14.69 -7.22
C VAL A 175 -6.91 15.29 -8.46
N LYS A 176 -6.04 16.29 -8.22
CA LYS A 176 -5.17 16.88 -9.24
C LYS A 176 -3.78 16.31 -9.10
N ILE A 177 -3.19 15.93 -10.23
CA ILE A 177 -1.84 15.40 -10.28
C ILE A 177 -0.98 16.20 -11.25
N PHE A 178 0.32 16.26 -11.01
CA PHE A 178 1.28 16.86 -11.92
C PHE A 178 2.49 15.96 -12.13
N GLU A 179 3.11 16.06 -13.26
CA GLU A 179 4.39 15.42 -13.54
C GLU A 179 5.52 16.29 -13.00
N ASP A 180 6.57 15.66 -12.45
CA ASP A 180 7.76 16.31 -11.92
C ASP A 180 9.04 15.76 -12.59
N GLU A 181 10.10 16.59 -12.61
CA GLU A 181 11.42 16.25 -13.15
C GLU A 181 12.15 15.12 -12.40
N TYR A 182 11.77 14.85 -11.14
CA TYR A 182 12.35 13.78 -10.35
C TYR A 182 11.81 12.41 -10.78
N THR A 183 12.68 11.41 -10.72
CA THR A 183 12.30 10.02 -10.98
C THR A 183 12.12 9.24 -9.67
N ARG A 184 11.09 8.42 -9.58
CA ARG A 184 10.85 7.56 -8.42
C ARG A 184 11.69 6.28 -8.46
N ALA A 185 11.90 5.72 -9.64
CA ALA A 185 12.51 4.41 -9.85
C ALA A 185 13.28 4.34 -11.16
N CYS A 186 14.28 3.47 -11.21
CA CYS A 186 15.00 3.14 -12.44
C CYS A 186 15.18 1.62 -12.58
N PRO A 187 15.37 1.10 -13.79
CA PRO A 187 15.64 -0.32 -14.04
C PRO A 187 16.85 -0.83 -13.23
N GLY A 188 16.71 -2.01 -12.62
CA GLY A 188 17.73 -2.59 -11.75
C GLY A 188 17.80 -2.00 -10.34
N GLY A 189 17.02 -0.94 -10.05
CA GLY A 189 16.90 -0.33 -8.73
C GLY A 189 15.97 -1.08 -7.79
N THR A 190 15.36 -0.35 -6.85
CA THR A 190 14.45 -0.89 -5.83
C THR A 190 12.98 -0.54 -6.07
N GLY A 191 12.63 0.09 -7.21
CA GLY A 191 11.31 0.64 -7.47
C GLY A 191 10.14 -0.34 -7.33
N PHE A 192 10.35 -1.62 -7.66
CA PHE A 192 9.35 -2.68 -7.52
C PHE A 192 9.23 -3.23 -6.09
N THR A 193 10.06 -2.78 -5.17
CA THR A 193 10.08 -3.22 -3.77
C THR A 193 9.32 -2.26 -2.87
N LYS A 194 8.93 -2.74 -1.71
CA LYS A 194 8.29 -1.93 -0.68
C LYS A 194 9.27 -1.64 0.47
N CYS A 195 10.34 -0.87 0.15
CA CYS A 195 11.36 -0.39 1.09
C CYS A 195 11.24 1.14 1.30
N GLY A 196 11.59 1.63 2.48
CA GLY A 196 11.39 3.03 2.88
C GLY A 196 12.18 4.03 2.05
N GLY A 197 13.32 3.63 1.48
CA GLY A 197 14.11 4.49 0.60
C GLY A 197 13.33 5.02 -0.61
N ASN A 198 12.45 4.20 -1.20
CA ASN A 198 11.59 4.63 -2.31
C ASN A 198 10.60 5.72 -1.88
N TYR A 199 10.12 5.66 -0.64
CA TYR A 199 9.15 6.62 -0.09
C TYR A 199 9.84 7.91 0.34
N ALA A 200 10.99 7.82 1.01
CA ALA A 200 11.77 8.99 1.39
C ALA A 200 12.19 9.82 0.16
N ALA A 201 12.63 9.17 -0.90
CA ALA A 201 13.02 9.83 -2.16
C ALA A 201 11.86 10.56 -2.85
N SER A 202 10.60 10.14 -2.63
CA SER A 202 9.43 10.75 -3.26
C SER A 202 8.92 12.02 -2.56
N LEU A 203 9.39 12.31 -1.34
CA LEU A 203 8.85 13.41 -0.52
C LEU A 203 9.09 14.78 -1.12
N ILE A 204 10.22 15.01 -1.78
CA ILE A 204 10.51 16.32 -2.40
C ILE A 204 9.45 16.69 -3.45
N SER A 205 9.07 15.75 -4.30
CA SER A 205 8.03 15.97 -5.30
C SER A 205 6.64 16.14 -4.68
N GLN A 206 6.36 15.45 -3.57
CA GLN A 206 5.10 15.63 -2.85
C GLN A 206 5.00 17.03 -2.24
N VAL A 207 6.08 17.56 -1.66
CA VAL A 207 6.13 18.94 -1.15
C VAL A 207 5.86 19.92 -2.29
N LYS A 208 6.56 19.76 -3.43
CA LYS A 208 6.39 20.59 -4.63
C LYS A 208 4.96 20.52 -5.18
N ALA A 209 4.35 19.31 -5.21
CA ALA A 209 2.95 19.14 -5.58
C ALA A 209 2.03 20.04 -4.74
N HIS A 210 2.12 19.95 -3.43
CA HIS A 210 1.28 20.73 -2.51
C HIS A 210 1.50 22.24 -2.66
N GLU A 211 2.73 22.69 -2.85
CA GLU A 211 3.04 24.12 -3.10
C GLU A 211 2.39 24.63 -4.39
N LEU A 212 2.24 23.77 -5.39
CA LEU A 212 1.60 24.06 -6.65
C LEU A 212 0.07 23.84 -6.67
N GLY A 213 -0.52 23.35 -5.56
CA GLY A 213 -1.95 23.08 -5.44
C GLY A 213 -2.39 21.74 -6.02
N TYR A 214 -1.46 20.78 -6.13
CA TYR A 214 -1.71 19.40 -6.56
C TYR A 214 -1.61 18.44 -5.37
N GLU A 215 -2.38 17.35 -5.41
CA GLU A 215 -2.39 16.36 -4.33
C GLU A 215 -1.32 15.28 -4.52
N GLN A 216 -0.95 14.95 -5.76
CA GLN A 216 -0.03 13.85 -6.05
C GLN A 216 0.86 14.14 -7.26
N THR A 217 1.99 13.42 -7.34
CA THR A 217 2.92 13.46 -8.47
C THR A 217 2.67 12.26 -9.38
N LEU A 218 2.57 12.48 -10.70
CA LEU A 218 2.67 11.43 -11.70
C LEU A 218 4.14 11.12 -11.95
N TRP A 219 4.53 9.87 -11.79
CA TRP A 219 5.88 9.41 -12.05
C TRP A 219 6.03 8.87 -13.46
N LEU A 220 7.05 9.35 -14.15
CA LEU A 220 7.50 8.81 -15.44
C LEU A 220 8.69 7.87 -15.23
N ASP A 221 8.99 7.04 -16.23
CA ASP A 221 10.10 6.11 -16.20
C ASP A 221 11.45 6.83 -16.07
N GLY A 222 12.37 6.23 -15.31
CA GLY A 222 13.64 6.85 -14.98
C GLY A 222 14.73 6.78 -16.06
N VAL A 223 14.41 6.38 -17.29
CA VAL A 223 15.39 6.28 -18.41
C VAL A 223 15.08 7.30 -19.50
N GLU A 224 13.87 7.25 -20.03
CA GLU A 224 13.44 8.10 -21.15
C GLU A 224 12.60 9.27 -20.68
N HIS A 225 12.12 9.24 -19.43
CA HIS A 225 11.18 10.21 -18.85
C HIS A 225 9.95 10.44 -19.74
N LYS A 226 9.41 9.36 -20.25
CA LYS A 226 8.42 9.34 -21.30
C LYS A 226 7.17 8.52 -20.97
N TYR A 227 7.33 7.43 -20.22
CA TYR A 227 6.26 6.47 -19.96
C TYR A 227 5.73 6.60 -18.56
N VAL A 228 4.40 6.63 -18.44
CA VAL A 228 3.75 6.70 -17.13
C VAL A 228 3.97 5.41 -16.33
N GLU A 229 4.28 5.53 -15.04
CA GLU A 229 4.51 4.38 -14.16
C GLU A 229 3.54 4.35 -12.99
N GLU A 230 3.57 5.34 -12.12
CA GLU A 230 2.77 5.39 -10.89
C GLU A 230 2.32 6.82 -10.56
N VAL A 231 1.35 6.99 -9.67
CA VAL A 231 0.92 8.28 -9.15
C VAL A 231 1.07 8.32 -7.62
N GLY A 232 1.91 9.23 -7.12
CA GLY A 232 2.26 9.28 -5.70
C GLY A 232 2.82 7.93 -5.21
N SER A 233 2.13 7.29 -4.28
CA SER A 233 2.43 5.94 -3.77
C SER A 233 1.45 4.86 -4.27
N MET A 234 0.78 5.11 -5.40
CA MET A 234 -0.27 4.27 -5.98
C MET A 234 0.09 3.85 -7.41
N ASN A 235 -0.34 2.66 -7.84
CA ASN A 235 -0.38 2.34 -9.26
C ASN A 235 -1.45 3.19 -9.96
N CYS A 236 -1.29 3.48 -11.24
CA CYS A 236 -2.25 4.28 -12.00
C CYS A 236 -2.82 3.53 -13.20
N PHE A 237 -4.03 3.93 -13.57
CA PHE A 237 -4.79 3.41 -14.69
C PHE A 237 -5.34 4.56 -15.53
N PHE A 238 -5.35 4.37 -16.84
CA PHE A 238 -5.83 5.34 -17.83
C PHE A 238 -6.83 4.64 -18.76
N LYS A 239 -8.08 5.10 -18.78
CA LYS A 239 -9.09 4.60 -19.72
C LYS A 239 -9.09 5.49 -20.96
N ILE A 240 -8.67 4.93 -22.09
CA ILE A 240 -8.56 5.63 -23.36
C ILE A 240 -9.30 4.80 -24.41
N ASP A 241 -10.28 5.42 -25.06
CA ASP A 241 -11.04 4.81 -26.17
C ASP A 241 -11.57 3.40 -25.81
N GLY A 242 -12.14 3.25 -24.59
CA GLY A 242 -12.73 2.03 -24.06
C GLY A 242 -11.73 1.01 -23.49
N THR A 243 -10.41 1.17 -23.67
CA THR A 243 -9.37 0.29 -23.12
C THR A 243 -8.73 0.90 -21.86
N VAL A 244 -8.51 0.08 -20.86
CA VAL A 244 -7.85 0.50 -19.60
C VAL A 244 -6.38 0.11 -19.66
N TYR A 245 -5.51 1.11 -19.60
CA TYR A 245 -4.05 0.97 -19.63
C TYR A 245 -3.47 1.11 -18.23
N THR A 246 -2.44 0.33 -17.92
CA THR A 246 -1.62 0.47 -16.70
C THR A 246 -0.19 0.02 -16.98
N ALA A 247 0.78 0.62 -16.29
CA ALA A 247 2.18 0.26 -16.44
C ALA A 247 2.44 -1.21 -16.07
N PRO A 248 3.30 -1.92 -16.82
CA PRO A 248 3.68 -3.30 -16.52
C PRO A 248 4.61 -3.36 -15.29
N THR A 249 4.53 -4.43 -14.52
CA THR A 249 5.35 -4.64 -13.31
C THR A 249 6.71 -5.30 -13.65
N VAL A 250 7.53 -4.61 -14.43
CA VAL A 250 8.79 -5.14 -14.98
C VAL A 250 10.06 -4.62 -14.28
N GLY A 251 9.98 -4.28 -12.99
CA GLY A 251 11.16 -3.96 -12.16
C GLY A 251 11.24 -2.54 -11.64
N THR A 252 10.36 -1.61 -12.09
CA THR A 252 10.28 -0.23 -11.58
C THR A 252 8.98 0.04 -10.85
N VAL A 253 7.88 -0.61 -11.25
CA VAL A 253 6.53 -0.44 -10.73
C VAL A 253 6.25 -1.46 -9.63
N LEU A 254 5.71 -1.00 -8.50
CA LEU A 254 5.32 -1.88 -7.41
C LEU A 254 4.13 -2.77 -7.83
N PRO A 255 4.20 -4.12 -7.64
CA PRO A 255 3.07 -5.01 -7.92
C PRO A 255 1.98 -4.84 -6.85
N GLY A 256 1.10 -3.85 -7.06
CA GLY A 256 0.04 -3.49 -6.11
C GLY A 256 -1.02 -4.58 -5.97
N VAL A 257 -1.40 -4.92 -4.73
CA VAL A 257 -2.47 -5.91 -4.49
C VAL A 257 -3.81 -5.37 -5.01
N THR A 258 -4.09 -4.08 -4.79
CA THR A 258 -5.29 -3.43 -5.34
C THR A 258 -5.23 -3.37 -6.87
N ARG A 259 -4.06 -3.06 -7.46
CA ARG A 259 -3.86 -3.09 -8.93
C ARG A 259 -4.21 -4.45 -9.52
N MET A 260 -3.67 -5.54 -8.97
CA MET A 260 -3.98 -6.91 -9.43
C MET A 260 -5.49 -7.19 -9.34
N SER A 261 -6.11 -6.80 -8.23
CA SER A 261 -7.55 -7.01 -8.03
C SER A 261 -8.40 -6.20 -9.03
N CYS A 262 -8.03 -4.95 -9.34
CA CYS A 262 -8.69 -4.15 -10.37
C CYS A 262 -8.61 -4.82 -11.75
N ILE A 263 -7.43 -5.31 -12.14
CA ILE A 263 -7.23 -5.99 -13.42
C ILE A 263 -8.12 -7.25 -13.51
N GLU A 264 -8.16 -8.05 -12.46
CA GLU A 264 -8.98 -9.26 -12.42
C GLU A 264 -10.48 -8.94 -12.52
N ILE A 265 -10.96 -7.88 -11.81
CA ILE A 265 -12.35 -7.43 -11.88
C ILE A 265 -12.69 -6.87 -13.28
N LEU A 266 -11.85 -6.01 -13.85
CA LEU A 266 -12.06 -5.44 -15.19
C LEU A 266 -12.17 -6.54 -16.26
N LYS A 267 -11.26 -7.52 -16.21
CA LYS A 267 -11.31 -8.69 -17.11
C LYS A 267 -12.60 -9.50 -16.93
N LYS A 268 -13.05 -9.69 -15.68
CA LYS A 268 -14.34 -10.36 -15.39
C LYS A 268 -15.54 -9.59 -15.95
N TRP A 269 -15.46 -8.26 -16.03
CA TRP A 269 -16.49 -7.43 -16.65
C TRP A 269 -16.40 -7.35 -18.19
N GLY A 270 -15.40 -7.99 -18.80
CA GLY A 270 -15.17 -7.94 -20.25
C GLY A 270 -14.59 -6.60 -20.73
N ILE A 271 -14.02 -5.80 -19.83
CA ILE A 271 -13.38 -4.53 -20.15
C ILE A 271 -11.93 -4.83 -20.58
N PRO A 272 -11.49 -4.38 -21.76
CA PRO A 272 -10.11 -4.57 -22.20
C PRO A 272 -9.12 -3.90 -21.26
N VAL A 273 -8.09 -4.64 -20.83
CA VAL A 273 -6.98 -4.13 -20.01
C VAL A 273 -5.68 -4.42 -20.71
N SER A 274 -4.86 -3.37 -20.91
CA SER A 274 -3.50 -3.49 -21.43
C SER A 274 -2.47 -3.13 -20.36
N GLU A 275 -1.57 -4.06 -20.07
CA GLU A 275 -0.41 -3.87 -19.19
C GLU A 275 0.81 -3.56 -20.04
N GLU A 276 0.96 -2.30 -20.45
CA GLU A 276 2.02 -1.84 -21.36
C GLU A 276 2.58 -0.47 -20.98
N ARG A 277 3.72 -0.11 -21.58
CA ARG A 277 4.33 1.21 -21.41
C ARG A 277 3.51 2.24 -22.20
N LEU A 278 2.81 3.13 -21.51
CA LEU A 278 1.99 4.19 -22.09
C LEU A 278 2.77 5.51 -22.09
N PRO A 279 3.07 6.12 -23.29
CA PRO A 279 3.70 7.43 -23.35
C PRO A 279 2.79 8.51 -22.77
N ILE A 280 3.34 9.42 -21.97
CA ILE A 280 2.59 10.56 -21.44
C ILE A 280 2.05 11.46 -22.56
N ALA A 281 2.79 11.62 -23.66
CA ALA A 281 2.34 12.36 -24.84
C ALA A 281 1.06 11.77 -25.46
N ASP A 282 0.91 10.43 -25.44
CA ASP A 282 -0.31 9.76 -25.93
C ASP A 282 -1.49 9.99 -24.98
N VAL A 283 -1.24 10.06 -23.67
CA VAL A 283 -2.26 10.43 -22.67
C VAL A 283 -2.75 11.86 -22.91
N MET A 284 -1.83 12.82 -23.07
CA MET A 284 -2.17 14.23 -23.33
C MET A 284 -2.92 14.37 -24.66
N LYS A 285 -2.44 13.70 -25.71
CA LYS A 285 -3.12 13.66 -27.00
C LYS A 285 -4.53 13.08 -26.88
N ALA A 286 -4.70 11.97 -26.17
CA ALA A 286 -6.02 11.36 -25.94
C ALA A 286 -6.96 12.31 -25.19
N SER A 287 -6.45 13.12 -24.26
CA SER A 287 -7.24 14.16 -23.61
C SER A 287 -7.72 15.22 -24.58
N HIS A 288 -6.84 15.76 -25.45
CA HIS A 288 -7.20 16.77 -26.47
C HIS A 288 -8.17 16.23 -27.53
N ASP A 289 -8.03 14.95 -27.88
CA ASP A 289 -8.93 14.26 -28.82
C ASP A 289 -10.28 13.85 -28.15
N GLY A 290 -10.49 14.12 -26.85
CA GLY A 290 -11.70 13.72 -26.11
C GLY A 290 -11.82 12.22 -25.90
N LYS A 291 -10.71 11.48 -25.93
CA LYS A 291 -10.64 10.01 -25.79
C LYS A 291 -10.15 9.55 -24.44
N LEU A 292 -9.56 10.42 -23.62
CA LEU A 292 -9.19 10.12 -22.24
C LEU A 292 -10.43 10.19 -21.36
N GLU A 293 -10.99 9.02 -21.03
CA GLU A 293 -12.28 8.92 -20.36
C GLU A 293 -12.15 8.98 -18.84
N GLU A 294 -11.21 8.22 -18.26
CA GLU A 294 -11.00 8.10 -16.82
C GLU A 294 -9.53 7.92 -16.49
N VAL A 295 -9.08 8.48 -15.37
CA VAL A 295 -7.77 8.20 -14.77
C VAL A 295 -7.97 7.97 -13.28
N PHE A 296 -7.31 6.93 -12.72
CA PHE A 296 -7.38 6.65 -11.29
C PHE A 296 -6.12 5.97 -10.75
N GLY A 297 -5.78 6.29 -9.50
CA GLY A 297 -4.78 5.60 -8.72
C GLY A 297 -5.36 4.45 -7.92
N THR A 298 -4.56 3.42 -7.60
CA THR A 298 -4.97 2.29 -6.77
C THR A 298 -3.95 1.98 -5.68
N GLY A 299 -4.41 1.79 -4.44
CA GLY A 299 -3.55 1.46 -3.30
C GLY A 299 -4.35 0.95 -2.09
N THR A 300 -3.67 0.41 -1.09
CA THR A 300 -4.34 -0.11 0.12
C THR A 300 -5.02 0.99 0.92
N ALA A 301 -4.42 2.16 1.01
CA ALA A 301 -4.94 3.26 1.83
C ALA A 301 -6.21 3.87 1.22
N ALA A 302 -6.12 4.35 -0.01
CA ALA A 302 -7.21 5.02 -0.72
C ALA A 302 -8.19 4.06 -1.40
N VAL A 303 -7.81 2.80 -1.59
CA VAL A 303 -8.46 1.79 -2.45
C VAL A 303 -8.41 2.25 -3.91
N ILE A 304 -9.22 3.22 -4.29
CA ILE A 304 -9.22 3.88 -5.60
C ILE A 304 -9.24 5.40 -5.39
N SER A 305 -8.40 6.12 -6.11
CA SER A 305 -8.31 7.57 -6.11
C SER A 305 -8.55 8.10 -7.52
N PRO A 306 -9.75 8.66 -7.82
CA PRO A 306 -10.03 9.26 -9.12
C PRO A 306 -9.09 10.46 -9.38
N VAL A 307 -8.75 10.71 -10.64
CA VAL A 307 -7.98 11.88 -11.06
C VAL A 307 -8.86 12.74 -11.96
N GLY A 308 -9.01 14.01 -11.60
CA GLY A 308 -9.81 14.98 -12.37
C GLY A 308 -8.97 15.93 -13.23
N GLU A 309 -7.69 16.10 -12.88
CA GLU A 309 -6.78 16.99 -13.59
C GLU A 309 -5.35 16.41 -13.62
N LEU A 310 -4.71 16.46 -14.77
CA LEU A 310 -3.31 16.09 -14.96
C LEU A 310 -2.57 17.24 -15.64
N ARG A 311 -1.48 17.72 -15.03
CA ARG A 311 -0.57 18.69 -15.64
C ARG A 311 0.72 18.02 -16.08
N TYR A 312 1.12 18.28 -17.33
CA TYR A 312 2.38 17.84 -17.93
C TYR A 312 3.00 18.96 -18.76
N GLU A 313 4.25 19.36 -18.50
CA GLU A 313 5.00 20.41 -19.20
C GLU A 313 4.22 21.72 -19.39
N GLY A 314 3.35 22.07 -18.44
CA GLY A 314 2.52 23.29 -18.52
C GLY A 314 1.19 23.11 -19.23
N ASP A 315 0.98 22.02 -19.94
CA ASP A 315 -0.31 21.63 -20.50
C ASP A 315 -1.18 20.92 -19.45
N VAL A 316 -2.49 21.10 -19.52
CA VAL A 316 -3.44 20.57 -18.52
C VAL A 316 -4.53 19.75 -19.21
N ALA A 317 -4.58 18.48 -18.83
CA ALA A 317 -5.65 17.57 -19.20
C ALA A 317 -6.75 17.57 -18.13
N HIS A 318 -7.98 17.91 -18.50
CA HIS A 318 -9.16 17.75 -17.66
C HIS A 318 -9.82 16.41 -17.96
N ILE A 319 -9.97 15.57 -16.94
CA ILE A 319 -10.49 14.20 -17.07
C ILE A 319 -11.95 14.19 -16.62
N ASN A 320 -12.85 13.67 -17.48
CA ASN A 320 -14.27 13.49 -17.19
C ASN A 320 -14.94 14.72 -16.55
N ASN A 321 -14.60 15.94 -17.01
CA ASN A 321 -15.11 17.21 -16.46
C ASN A 321 -14.91 17.37 -14.93
N GLY A 322 -13.91 16.71 -14.34
CA GLY A 322 -13.67 16.70 -12.89
C GLY A 322 -14.61 15.80 -12.10
N GLU A 323 -15.40 14.97 -12.77
CA GLU A 323 -16.32 14.01 -12.14
C GLU A 323 -15.67 12.63 -12.01
N ILE A 324 -16.19 11.80 -11.10
CA ILE A 324 -15.74 10.41 -10.97
C ILE A 324 -16.23 9.60 -12.16
N GLY A 325 -15.33 8.88 -12.82
CA GLY A 325 -15.68 8.01 -13.94
C GLY A 325 -16.53 6.80 -13.52
N GLU A 326 -17.34 6.29 -14.45
CA GLU A 326 -18.25 5.16 -14.19
C GLU A 326 -17.50 3.90 -13.76
N ILE A 327 -16.42 3.55 -14.48
CA ILE A 327 -15.59 2.36 -14.17
C ILE A 327 -14.89 2.54 -12.82
N THR A 328 -14.33 3.72 -12.57
CA THR A 328 -13.68 4.08 -11.30
C THR A 328 -14.63 3.90 -10.13
N HIS A 329 -15.84 4.44 -10.22
CA HIS A 329 -16.86 4.33 -9.18
C HIS A 329 -17.31 2.88 -8.98
N LYS A 330 -17.54 2.14 -10.07
CA LYS A 330 -17.93 0.73 -10.02
C LYS A 330 -16.85 -0.16 -9.40
N LEU A 331 -15.57 0.06 -9.74
CA LEU A 331 -14.43 -0.63 -9.13
C LEU A 331 -14.34 -0.36 -7.63
N TYR A 332 -14.45 0.92 -7.23
CA TYR A 332 -14.44 1.30 -5.82
C TYR A 332 -15.52 0.57 -5.03
N ASN A 333 -16.76 0.64 -5.49
CA ASN A 333 -17.90 -0.01 -4.82
C ASN A 333 -17.76 -1.52 -4.77
N THR A 334 -17.23 -2.14 -5.82
CA THR A 334 -17.04 -3.59 -5.86
C THR A 334 -15.93 -4.03 -4.90
N LEU A 335 -14.77 -3.39 -4.93
CA LEU A 335 -13.66 -3.71 -4.04
C LEU A 335 -14.02 -3.48 -2.58
N THR A 336 -14.56 -2.31 -2.25
CA THR A 336 -14.98 -2.00 -0.88
C THR A 336 -16.11 -2.91 -0.43
N GLY A 337 -17.08 -3.21 -1.32
CA GLY A 337 -18.16 -4.16 -1.04
C GLY A 337 -17.64 -5.56 -0.66
N ILE A 338 -16.65 -6.08 -1.36
CA ILE A 338 -15.99 -7.36 -1.02
C ILE A 338 -15.20 -7.22 0.29
N GLN A 339 -14.41 -6.15 0.44
CA GLN A 339 -13.55 -5.92 1.60
C GLN A 339 -14.35 -5.83 2.91
N TRP A 340 -15.50 -5.14 2.91
CA TRP A 340 -16.40 -5.06 4.07
C TRP A 340 -17.44 -6.18 4.14
N GLY A 341 -17.39 -7.17 3.24
CA GLY A 341 -18.35 -8.29 3.25
C GLY A 341 -19.78 -7.89 2.91
N LYS A 342 -19.98 -6.73 2.26
CA LYS A 342 -21.27 -6.26 1.73
C LYS A 342 -21.64 -6.91 0.40
N LEU A 343 -20.63 -7.39 -0.33
CA LEU A 343 -20.75 -8.17 -1.56
C LEU A 343 -20.10 -9.54 -1.39
N PRO A 344 -20.59 -10.58 -2.09
CA PRO A 344 -19.99 -11.90 -2.07
C PRO A 344 -18.57 -11.87 -2.64
N ASP A 345 -17.69 -12.69 -2.08
CA ASP A 345 -16.32 -12.88 -2.57
C ASP A 345 -16.26 -14.09 -3.53
N ASP A 346 -16.68 -13.89 -4.75
CA ASP A 346 -16.63 -14.93 -5.81
C ASP A 346 -15.19 -15.23 -6.26
N MET A 347 -14.20 -14.48 -5.80
CA MET A 347 -12.80 -14.60 -6.20
C MET A 347 -11.96 -15.33 -5.16
N GLY A 348 -12.48 -15.56 -3.96
CA GLY A 348 -11.76 -16.22 -2.86
C GLY A 348 -10.63 -15.36 -2.28
N TRP A 349 -10.79 -14.05 -2.24
CA TRP A 349 -9.76 -13.10 -1.81
C TRP A 349 -9.78 -12.79 -0.31
N THR A 350 -10.91 -13.05 0.34
CA THR A 350 -11.06 -12.74 1.75
C THR A 350 -10.66 -13.91 2.64
N VAL A 351 -10.03 -13.60 3.76
CA VAL A 351 -9.61 -14.56 4.77
C VAL A 351 -10.22 -14.17 6.11
N LYS A 352 -11.12 -14.98 6.64
CA LYS A 352 -11.73 -14.76 7.97
C LYS A 352 -10.73 -14.97 9.10
N ILE A 353 -10.92 -14.19 10.17
CA ILE A 353 -10.19 -14.29 11.43
C ILE A 353 -11.02 -15.04 12.46
#